data_9279aceb70709583678d3b7ca177926d
#
_entry.id   9279aceb70709583678d3b7ca177926d
#
_cell.length_a   1.000
_cell.length_b   1.000
_cell.length_c   1.000
_cell.angle_alpha   90.00
_cell.angle_beta   90.00
_cell.angle_gamma   90.00
#
_symmetry.space_group_name_H-M   'P 1'
#
loop_
_entity.id
_entity.type
_entity.pdbx_description
1 polymer ?
#
loop_
_entity_poly.entity_id
_entity_poly.type
_entity_poly.pdbx_seq_one_letter_code
_entity_poly.pdbx_strand_id
1 'polypeptide(L)'
;MFCLWQNRNNGVIIISMSKMLKKADIVLLILLLLLSLLPLFPWGLPPSACYAEIRLDGQILEKIPLTGQQGVQERPLTITQAGAQHHYLIRIEQDTIAVITADCPDKICVKTGAISKPGEIIACLPHKLIIEIKTAQ
;
A
#
# COMPACT_ATOMS: atom_id res chain seq x y z
N MET A 1 55.35 25.01 -42.19
CA MET A 1 55.47 23.63 -42.71
C MET A 1 55.10 22.68 -41.58
N PHE A 2 53.82 22.42 -41.41
CA PHE A 2 53.38 21.35 -40.50
C PHE A 2 52.16 20.66 -41.13
N CYS A 3 52.34 19.39 -41.47
CA CYS A 3 51.38 18.54 -42.13
C CYS A 3 50.17 18.29 -41.24
N LEU A 4 49.01 18.59 -41.78
CA LEU A 4 47.69 18.09 -41.29
C LEU A 4 47.65 16.56 -41.49
N TRP A 5 47.77 15.83 -40.41
CA TRP A 5 47.42 14.42 -40.35
C TRP A 5 45.99 14.29 -39.89
N GLN A 6 45.08 14.30 -40.85
CA GLN A 6 43.67 14.14 -40.58
C GLN A 6 43.35 12.65 -40.46
N ASN A 7 43.09 12.22 -39.23
CA ASN A 7 42.72 10.85 -38.96
C ASN A 7 41.31 10.54 -39.54
N ARG A 8 41.33 9.90 -40.68
CA ARG A 8 40.14 9.52 -41.49
C ARG A 8 39.55 8.16 -41.09
N ASN A 9 39.87 7.64 -39.90
CA ASN A 9 39.55 6.24 -39.57
C ASN A 9 38.36 6.03 -38.65
N ASN A 10 37.72 7.11 -38.09
CA ASN A 10 36.64 6.92 -37.16
C ASN A 10 35.26 6.61 -37.80
N GLY A 11 35.12 6.85 -39.13
CA GLY A 11 33.86 6.55 -39.81
C GLY A 11 33.74 5.09 -40.29
N VAL A 12 34.88 4.42 -40.50
CA VAL A 12 34.89 3.07 -41.09
C VAL A 12 34.58 1.98 -40.05
N ILE A 13 34.91 2.23 -38.79
CA ILE A 13 34.73 1.24 -37.72
C ILE A 13 33.24 1.07 -37.40
N ILE A 14 32.47 2.14 -37.41
CA ILE A 14 31.03 2.11 -37.07
C ILE A 14 30.23 1.37 -38.18
N ILE A 15 30.61 1.59 -39.46
CA ILE A 15 29.93 0.97 -40.60
C ILE A 15 30.26 -0.53 -40.71
N SER A 16 31.47 -0.93 -40.28
CA SER A 16 31.87 -2.34 -40.27
C SER A 16 31.17 -3.15 -39.17
N MET A 17 30.90 -2.54 -38.03
CA MET A 17 30.19 -3.24 -36.95
C MET A 17 28.73 -3.57 -37.31
N SER A 18 28.06 -2.73 -38.12
CA SER A 18 26.68 -3.00 -38.53
C SER A 18 26.56 -4.17 -39.55
N LYS A 19 27.63 -4.50 -40.27
CA LYS A 19 27.65 -5.64 -41.20
C LYS A 19 27.98 -6.98 -40.55
N MET A 20 28.56 -6.97 -39.36
CA MET A 20 28.90 -8.20 -38.62
C MET A 20 27.80 -8.61 -37.60
N LEU A 21 26.75 -7.79 -37.42
CA LEU A 21 25.62 -8.21 -36.63
C LEU A 21 24.92 -9.38 -37.31
N LYS A 22 25.25 -10.57 -36.89
CA LYS A 22 24.56 -11.78 -37.32
C LYS A 22 23.13 -11.73 -36.80
N LYS A 23 22.20 -12.35 -37.51
CA LYS A 23 20.79 -12.44 -37.08
C LYS A 23 20.65 -12.89 -35.64
N ALA A 24 21.61 -13.69 -35.14
CA ALA A 24 21.71 -14.12 -33.77
C ALA A 24 21.93 -12.97 -32.75
N ASP A 25 22.73 -11.96 -33.12
CA ASP A 25 23.00 -10.80 -32.23
C ASP A 25 21.76 -9.91 -32.10
N ILE A 26 21.01 -9.75 -33.18
CA ILE A 26 19.74 -9.00 -33.16
C ILE A 26 18.72 -9.72 -32.26
N VAL A 27 18.63 -11.04 -32.40
CA VAL A 27 17.75 -11.86 -31.53
C VAL A 27 18.17 -11.76 -30.07
N LEU A 28 19.47 -11.80 -29.81
CA LEU A 28 19.99 -11.65 -28.43
C LEU A 28 19.69 -10.27 -27.85
N LEU A 29 19.85 -9.20 -28.63
CA LEU A 29 19.51 -7.84 -28.20
C LEU A 29 18.01 -7.68 -27.91
N ILE A 30 17.16 -8.23 -28.77
CA ILE A 30 15.71 -8.22 -28.56
C ILE A 30 15.35 -9.03 -27.29
N LEU A 31 15.97 -10.18 -27.10
CA LEU A 31 15.76 -11.01 -25.92
C LEU A 31 16.17 -10.28 -24.64
N LEU A 32 17.33 -9.63 -24.62
CA LEU A 32 17.81 -8.83 -23.50
C LEU A 32 16.91 -7.62 -23.23
N LEU A 33 16.41 -6.98 -24.28
CA LEU A 33 15.49 -5.85 -24.17
C LEU A 33 14.14 -6.30 -23.60
N LEU A 34 13.61 -7.43 -24.03
CA LEU A 34 12.39 -8.03 -23.48
C LEU A 34 12.60 -8.45 -22.01
N LEU A 35 13.75 -9.02 -21.69
CA LEU A 35 14.09 -9.42 -20.31
C LEU A 35 14.21 -8.18 -19.40
N SER A 36 14.74 -7.08 -19.92
CA SER A 36 14.85 -5.80 -19.19
C SER A 36 13.48 -5.14 -18.93
N LEU A 37 12.49 -5.40 -19.80
CA LEU A 37 11.13 -4.89 -19.63
C LEU A 37 10.28 -5.73 -18.65
N LEU A 38 10.72 -6.96 -18.31
CA LEU A 38 10.05 -7.85 -17.36
C LEU A 38 9.74 -7.19 -16.01
N PRO A 39 10.64 -6.43 -15.38
CA PRO A 39 10.36 -5.77 -14.11
C PRO A 39 9.39 -4.58 -14.22
N LEU A 40 9.16 -4.04 -15.44
CA LEU A 40 8.18 -2.98 -15.68
C LEU A 40 6.76 -3.54 -15.83
N PHE A 41 6.63 -4.86 -16.04
CA PHE A 41 5.32 -5.49 -16.02
C PHE A 41 4.90 -5.62 -14.54
N PRO A 42 3.84 -4.93 -14.11
CA PRO A 42 3.35 -5.04 -12.74
C PRO A 42 2.81 -6.47 -12.58
N TRP A 43 3.67 -7.36 -12.17
CA TRP A 43 3.26 -8.65 -11.65
C TRP A 43 2.38 -8.27 -10.47
N GLY A 44 1.06 -8.44 -10.67
CA GLY A 44 0.05 -8.01 -9.70
C GLY A 44 0.43 -8.49 -8.30
N LEU A 45 1.14 -7.62 -7.60
CA LEU A 45 1.22 -7.73 -6.16
C LEU A 45 -0.23 -7.71 -5.70
N PRO A 46 -0.70 -8.76 -5.01
CA PRO A 46 -2.04 -8.72 -4.47
C PRO A 46 -2.16 -7.41 -3.70
N PRO A 47 -3.26 -6.67 -3.83
CA PRO A 47 -3.46 -5.49 -3.02
C PRO A 47 -3.20 -5.89 -1.59
N SER A 48 -2.25 -5.22 -0.94
CA SER A 48 -1.90 -5.53 0.45
C SER A 48 -3.19 -5.45 1.24
N ALA A 49 -3.67 -6.62 1.68
CA ALA A 49 -4.93 -6.69 2.41
C ALA A 49 -4.79 -5.80 3.64
N CYS A 50 -5.66 -4.79 3.75
CA CYS A 50 -5.71 -3.92 4.91
C CYS A 50 -6.68 -4.51 5.93
N TYR A 51 -6.34 -4.39 7.21
CA TYR A 51 -7.22 -4.76 8.30
C TYR A 51 -7.20 -3.67 9.38
N ALA A 52 -8.33 -3.49 10.04
CA ALA A 52 -8.43 -2.66 11.23
C ALA A 52 -8.13 -3.50 12.47
N GLU A 53 -7.17 -3.06 13.26
CA GLU A 53 -6.83 -3.66 14.54
C GLU A 53 -7.43 -2.81 15.67
N ILE A 54 -8.34 -3.41 16.42
CA ILE A 54 -9.00 -2.78 17.58
C ILE A 54 -8.23 -3.19 18.83
N ARG A 55 -7.71 -2.18 19.55
CA ARG A 55 -6.98 -2.37 20.79
C ARG A 55 -7.67 -1.68 21.95
N LEU A 56 -7.69 -2.33 23.09
CA LEU A 56 -8.13 -1.77 24.37
C LEU A 56 -7.00 -1.90 25.38
N ASP A 57 -6.60 -0.78 25.96
CA ASP A 57 -5.52 -0.72 26.96
C ASP A 57 -4.23 -1.44 26.49
N GLY A 58 -3.92 -1.31 25.18
CA GLY A 58 -2.76 -1.93 24.54
C GLY A 58 -2.94 -3.39 24.12
N GLN A 59 -4.02 -4.06 24.52
CA GLN A 59 -4.32 -5.44 24.13
C GLN A 59 -5.19 -5.47 22.86
N ILE A 60 -4.88 -6.38 21.96
CA ILE A 60 -5.66 -6.58 20.74
C ILE A 60 -6.96 -7.29 21.10
N LEU A 61 -8.09 -6.64 20.85
CA LEU A 61 -9.42 -7.23 21.01
C LEU A 61 -9.85 -7.97 19.74
N GLU A 62 -9.75 -7.31 18.60
CA GLU A 62 -10.25 -7.83 17.33
C GLU A 62 -9.44 -7.30 16.16
N LYS A 63 -9.37 -8.10 15.08
CA LYS A 63 -8.83 -7.72 13.78
C LYS A 63 -9.92 -7.89 12.74
N ILE A 64 -10.28 -6.80 12.08
CA ILE A 64 -11.35 -6.79 11.08
C ILE A 64 -10.73 -6.60 9.71
N PRO A 65 -10.85 -7.57 8.79
CA PRO A 65 -10.39 -7.36 7.41
C PRO A 65 -11.24 -6.27 6.75
N LEU A 66 -10.60 -5.28 6.14
CA LEU A 66 -11.28 -4.21 5.41
C LEU A 66 -11.36 -4.52 3.92
N THR A 67 -10.32 -5.15 3.37
CA THR A 67 -10.25 -5.45 1.94
C THR A 67 -11.30 -6.49 1.53
N GLY A 68 -12.09 -6.13 0.50
CA GLY A 68 -13.10 -7.02 -0.07
C GLY A 68 -14.44 -7.02 0.66
N GLN A 69 -14.66 -6.14 1.61
CA GLN A 69 -15.97 -5.97 2.24
C GLN A 69 -16.95 -5.31 1.25
N GLN A 70 -18.13 -5.90 1.11
CA GLN A 70 -19.19 -5.33 0.28
C GLN A 70 -20.32 -4.83 1.16
N GLY A 71 -20.79 -3.61 0.86
CA GLY A 71 -21.89 -2.98 1.59
C GLY A 71 -21.46 -2.29 2.88
N VAL A 72 -22.46 -1.88 3.64
CA VAL A 72 -22.30 -1.22 4.94
C VAL A 72 -22.56 -2.23 6.04
N GLN A 73 -21.60 -2.42 6.93
CA GLN A 73 -21.74 -3.24 8.11
C GLN A 73 -21.64 -2.38 9.36
N GLU A 74 -22.61 -2.50 10.25
CA GLU A 74 -22.57 -1.86 11.55
C GLU A 74 -22.34 -2.92 12.63
N ARG A 75 -21.32 -2.68 13.47
CA ARG A 75 -20.96 -3.59 14.55
C ARG A 75 -21.01 -2.86 15.89
N PRO A 76 -21.87 -3.28 16.80
CA PRO A 76 -21.84 -2.80 18.17
C PRO A 76 -20.62 -3.40 18.89
N LEU A 77 -19.82 -2.56 19.51
CA LEU A 77 -18.71 -2.95 20.38
C LEU A 77 -19.01 -2.47 21.79
N THR A 78 -19.06 -3.38 22.74
CA THR A 78 -19.19 -3.07 24.17
C THR A 78 -17.87 -3.39 24.86
N ILE A 79 -17.31 -2.41 25.54
CA ILE A 79 -16.11 -2.58 26.36
C ILE A 79 -16.45 -2.36 27.83
N THR A 80 -15.82 -3.13 28.72
CA THR A 80 -15.94 -2.96 30.17
C THR A 80 -14.62 -2.39 30.71
N GLN A 81 -14.68 -1.21 31.29
CA GLN A 81 -13.52 -0.57 31.89
C GLN A 81 -13.88 0.03 33.24
N ALA A 82 -13.04 -0.22 34.24
CA ALA A 82 -13.27 0.26 35.63
C ALA A 82 -14.65 -0.09 36.19
N GLY A 83 -15.26 -1.21 35.76
CA GLY A 83 -16.59 -1.65 36.20
C GLY A 83 -17.77 -0.99 35.48
N ALA A 84 -17.52 -0.08 34.55
CA ALA A 84 -18.53 0.52 33.69
C ALA A 84 -18.51 -0.08 32.28
N GLN A 85 -19.67 -0.20 31.67
CA GLN A 85 -19.81 -0.62 30.27
C GLN A 85 -19.91 0.62 29.37
N HIS A 86 -19.13 0.60 28.29
CA HIS A 86 -19.14 1.66 27.29
C HIS A 86 -19.50 1.07 25.96
N HIS A 87 -20.40 1.74 25.25
CA HIS A 87 -20.95 1.29 23.99
C HIS A 87 -20.42 2.12 22.83
N TYR A 88 -20.03 1.42 21.76
CA TYR A 88 -19.57 2.00 20.52
C TYR A 88 -20.33 1.37 19.37
N LEU A 89 -20.65 2.16 18.35
CA LEU A 89 -21.13 1.67 17.08
C LEU A 89 -20.06 1.93 16.02
N ILE A 90 -19.51 0.87 15.49
CA ILE A 90 -18.50 0.90 14.43
C ILE A 90 -19.18 0.60 13.11
N ARG A 91 -18.95 1.45 12.09
CA ARG A 91 -19.38 1.23 10.73
C ARG A 91 -18.20 0.88 9.87
N ILE A 92 -18.35 -0.17 9.08
CA ILE A 92 -17.40 -0.61 8.07
C ILE A 92 -18.11 -0.46 6.73
N GLU A 93 -17.53 0.31 5.83
CA GLU A 93 -18.07 0.53 4.49
C GLU A 93 -16.95 0.41 3.48
N GLN A 94 -17.04 -0.64 2.64
CA GLN A 94 -15.97 -0.98 1.71
C GLN A 94 -14.62 -1.14 2.46
N ASP A 95 -13.63 -0.32 2.12
CA ASP A 95 -12.29 -0.36 2.73
C ASP A 95 -12.13 0.67 3.87
N THR A 96 -13.23 1.25 4.37
CA THR A 96 -13.22 2.28 5.42
C THR A 96 -13.81 1.77 6.73
N ILE A 97 -13.33 2.32 7.85
CA ILE A 97 -13.88 2.07 9.18
C ILE A 97 -14.07 3.40 9.91
N ALA A 98 -15.19 3.53 10.59
CA ALA A 98 -15.54 4.73 11.36
C ALA A 98 -16.23 4.36 12.67
N VAL A 99 -16.07 5.20 13.69
CA VAL A 99 -16.90 5.15 14.89
C VAL A 99 -18.05 6.12 14.71
N ILE A 100 -19.28 5.62 14.69
CA ILE A 100 -20.47 6.41 14.46
C ILE A 100 -21.06 6.94 15.77
N THR A 101 -21.01 6.09 16.81
CA THR A 101 -21.52 6.46 18.14
C THR A 101 -20.55 5.97 19.18
N ALA A 102 -20.38 6.77 20.24
CA ALA A 102 -19.54 6.44 21.39
C ALA A 102 -20.09 7.12 22.64
N ASP A 103 -19.92 6.47 23.79
CA ASP A 103 -20.32 7.00 25.10
C ASP A 103 -19.29 7.95 25.71
N CYS A 104 -18.16 8.17 25.03
CA CYS A 104 -17.13 9.08 25.54
C CYS A 104 -17.60 10.54 25.51
N PRO A 105 -17.25 11.36 26.52
CA PRO A 105 -17.73 12.74 26.65
C PRO A 105 -17.27 13.63 25.49
N ASP A 106 -16.03 13.48 25.05
CA ASP A 106 -15.43 14.35 24.02
C ASP A 106 -15.80 13.96 22.60
N LYS A 107 -16.19 12.70 22.38
CA LYS A 107 -16.56 12.11 21.07
C LYS A 107 -15.52 12.36 19.99
N ILE A 108 -14.23 12.43 20.35
CA ILE A 108 -13.14 12.65 19.42
C ILE A 108 -13.06 11.50 18.40
N CYS A 109 -13.26 10.25 18.88
CA CYS A 109 -13.30 9.08 18.01
C CYS A 109 -14.39 9.16 16.92
N VAL A 110 -15.54 9.76 17.22
CA VAL A 110 -16.61 10.00 16.24
C VAL A 110 -16.23 11.15 15.31
N LYS A 111 -15.64 12.21 15.84
CA LYS A 111 -15.21 13.40 15.07
C LYS A 111 -14.06 13.11 14.12
N THR A 112 -13.24 12.09 14.38
CA THR A 112 -12.16 11.67 13.50
C THR A 112 -12.71 11.23 12.15
N GLY A 113 -13.93 10.66 12.11
CA GLY A 113 -14.56 10.20 10.88
C GLY A 113 -14.01 8.87 10.39
N ALA A 114 -14.23 8.60 9.10
CA ALA A 114 -13.79 7.35 8.47
C ALA A 114 -12.31 7.37 8.13
N ILE A 115 -11.63 6.26 8.43
CA ILE A 115 -10.24 6.02 8.08
C ILE A 115 -10.13 4.83 7.13
N SER A 116 -9.12 4.85 6.23
CA SER A 116 -8.94 3.81 5.21
C SER A 116 -7.48 3.45 4.93
N LYS A 117 -6.55 4.33 5.27
CA LYS A 117 -5.15 4.17 4.90
C LYS A 117 -4.34 3.53 6.03
N PRO A 118 -3.37 2.67 5.70
CA PRO A 118 -2.44 2.14 6.69
C PRO A 118 -1.77 3.25 7.51
N GLY A 119 -1.74 3.07 8.83
CA GLY A 119 -1.20 4.04 9.78
C GLY A 119 -2.20 5.09 10.27
N GLU A 120 -3.41 5.18 9.68
CA GLU A 120 -4.46 6.01 10.25
C GLU A 120 -5.06 5.36 11.50
N ILE A 121 -5.37 6.20 12.49
CA ILE A 121 -5.89 5.77 13.80
C ILE A 121 -7.11 6.59 14.23
N ILE A 122 -8.05 5.88 14.86
CA ILE A 122 -9.11 6.49 15.67
C ILE A 122 -8.78 6.17 17.12
N ALA A 123 -8.65 7.19 17.97
CA ALA A 123 -8.33 7.01 19.38
C ALA A 123 -9.43 7.56 20.28
N CYS A 124 -9.82 6.78 21.28
CA CYS A 124 -10.65 7.20 22.39
C CYS A 124 -9.81 7.15 23.66
N LEU A 125 -9.21 8.27 24.02
CA LEU A 125 -8.28 8.37 25.15
C LEU A 125 -8.90 8.04 26.50
N PRO A 126 -10.12 8.54 26.85
CA PRO A 126 -10.74 8.21 28.13
C PRO A 126 -10.90 6.71 28.36
N HIS A 127 -11.19 5.97 27.29
CA HIS A 127 -11.42 4.52 27.35
C HIS A 127 -10.25 3.69 26.82
N LYS A 128 -9.12 4.34 26.46
CA LYS A 128 -7.93 3.67 25.91
C LYS A 128 -8.22 2.73 24.74
N LEU A 129 -9.27 3.06 23.95
CA LEU A 129 -9.64 2.33 22.76
C LEU A 129 -8.93 2.94 21.55
N ILE A 130 -8.25 2.12 20.77
CA ILE A 130 -7.55 2.50 19.56
C ILE A 130 -7.96 1.58 18.43
N ILE A 131 -8.32 2.17 17.29
CA ILE A 131 -8.56 1.46 16.04
C ILE A 131 -7.49 1.94 15.06
N GLU A 132 -6.65 1.03 14.58
CA GLU A 132 -5.52 1.32 13.69
C GLU A 132 -5.64 0.48 12.42
N ILE A 133 -5.41 1.10 11.25
CA ILE A 133 -5.35 0.37 9.99
C ILE A 133 -3.93 -0.13 9.75
N LYS A 134 -3.80 -1.43 9.49
CA LYS A 134 -2.55 -2.10 9.19
C LYS A 134 -2.63 -2.88 7.87
N THR A 135 -1.48 -3.07 7.25
CA THR A 135 -1.32 -3.96 6.11
C THR A 135 -1.01 -5.38 6.59
N ALA A 136 -1.69 -6.36 6.01
CA ALA A 136 -1.27 -7.75 6.17
C ALA A 136 0.06 -7.96 5.42
N GLN A 137 1.07 -8.38 6.12
CA GLN A 137 2.35 -8.81 5.56
C GLN A 137 2.31 -10.29 5.22
#